data_5f20d466f82ad435166f500f4f3bf660
#
_entry.id   5f20d466f82ad435166f500f4f3bf660
#
_cell.length_a   1.000
_cell.length_b   1.000
_cell.length_c   1.000
_cell.angle_alpha   90.00
_cell.angle_beta   90.00
_cell.angle_gamma   90.00
#
_symmetry.space_group_name_H-M   'P 1'
#
loop_
_entity.id
_entity.type
_entity.pdbx_description
1 polymer ?
#
loop_
_entity_poly.entity_id
_entity_poly.type
_entity_poly.pdbx_seq_one_letter_code
_entity_poly.pdbx_strand_id
1 'polypeptide(L)'
;YADRFDEKYDLVRTLRKGKWKYIRNYYGFYPDGLQNNYRYRMLAYSEWRDLFHKGVLNEAQSQFFKPRPPEQLFDLSADPHEVRDLSASPSHQSILKELRATLSKKVKGINDLSFYPESHMVDHLLGDPIAYGRKHAKEIATLVDLADLAIVPYKEAEAQLHHALR
;
A
#
# COMPACT_ATOMS: atom_id res chain seq x y z
N TYR A 1 -6.63 3.44 -1.26
CA TYR A 1 -6.93 3.52 0.17
C TYR A 1 -5.78 4.23 0.87
N ALA A 2 -6.09 5.20 1.69
CA ALA A 2 -5.17 5.89 2.58
C ALA A 2 -5.93 6.18 3.88
N ASP A 3 -5.40 5.68 4.97
CA ASP A 3 -5.98 5.83 6.30
C ASP A 3 -5.10 6.81 7.08
N ARG A 4 -5.61 8.01 7.35
CA ARG A 4 -4.83 9.10 7.94
C ARG A 4 -5.39 9.56 9.27
N PHE A 5 -6.70 9.49 9.45
CA PHE A 5 -7.40 10.06 10.59
C PHE A 5 -7.82 8.99 11.60
N ASP A 6 -7.42 7.71 11.41
CA ASP A 6 -7.83 6.58 12.25
C ASP A 6 -6.62 5.90 12.92
N GLU A 7 -5.91 6.64 13.77
CA GLU A 7 -4.83 6.16 14.64
C GLU A 7 -3.59 5.59 13.93
N LYS A 8 -3.64 5.36 12.61
CA LYS A 8 -2.47 4.95 11.83
C LYS A 8 -2.49 5.58 10.43
N TYR A 9 -1.31 5.85 9.93
CA TYR A 9 -1.13 6.20 8.54
C TYR A 9 -0.96 4.93 7.71
N ASP A 10 -1.79 4.75 6.70
CA ASP A 10 -1.66 3.66 5.75
C ASP A 10 -1.95 4.15 4.33
N LEU A 11 -1.13 3.74 3.38
CA LEU A 11 -1.25 4.09 1.98
C LEU A 11 -1.19 2.82 1.14
N VAL A 12 -2.32 2.46 0.55
CA VAL A 12 -2.45 1.27 -0.32
C VAL A 12 -3.05 1.69 -1.65
N ARG A 13 -2.53 1.17 -2.73
CA ARG A 13 -3.12 1.32 -4.06
C ARG A 13 -3.33 -0.04 -4.69
N THR A 14 -4.47 -0.21 -5.34
CA THR A 14 -4.88 -1.48 -5.93
C THR A 14 -5.26 -1.28 -7.39
N LEU A 15 -4.85 -2.23 -8.23
CA LEU A 15 -5.23 -2.32 -9.62
C LEU A 15 -5.83 -3.69 -9.91
N ARG A 16 -7.02 -3.72 -10.53
CA ARG A 16 -7.61 -4.94 -11.09
C ARG A 16 -7.59 -4.89 -12.61
N LYS A 17 -7.10 -5.98 -13.24
CA LYS A 17 -7.13 -6.18 -14.69
C LYS A 17 -7.57 -7.61 -14.99
N GLY A 18 -8.81 -7.78 -15.46
CA GLY A 18 -9.41 -9.11 -15.64
C GLY A 18 -9.46 -9.88 -14.32
N LYS A 19 -8.84 -11.07 -14.31
CA LYS A 19 -8.74 -11.92 -13.12
C LYS A 19 -7.63 -11.51 -12.15
N TRP A 20 -6.70 -10.65 -12.56
CA TRP A 20 -5.55 -10.26 -11.76
C TRP A 20 -5.86 -9.08 -10.88
N LYS A 21 -5.49 -9.17 -9.60
CA LYS A 21 -5.47 -8.05 -8.66
C LYS A 21 -4.05 -7.84 -8.16
N TYR A 22 -3.55 -6.63 -8.34
CA TYR A 22 -2.25 -6.17 -7.85
C TYR A 22 -2.48 -5.15 -6.74
N ILE A 23 -1.74 -5.28 -5.64
CA ILE A 23 -1.77 -4.37 -4.50
C ILE A 23 -0.36 -3.84 -4.25
N ARG A 24 -0.24 -2.53 -4.09
CA ARG A 24 0.96 -1.83 -3.65
C ARG A 24 0.73 -1.31 -2.24
N ASN A 25 1.51 -1.81 -1.28
CA ASN A 25 1.50 -1.41 0.13
C ASN A 25 2.71 -0.49 0.39
N TYR A 26 2.48 0.80 0.57
CA TYR A 26 3.56 1.77 0.83
C TYR A 26 4.01 1.73 2.31
N TYR A 27 3.13 1.29 3.21
CA TYR A 27 3.36 1.15 4.65
C TYR A 27 3.13 -0.29 5.12
N GLY A 28 3.61 -1.26 4.34
CA GLY A 28 3.40 -2.69 4.61
C GLY A 28 4.04 -3.22 5.89
N PHE A 29 5.03 -2.54 6.45
CA PHE A 29 5.69 -2.91 7.70
C PHE A 29 4.76 -2.86 8.93
N TYR A 30 3.64 -2.13 8.85
CA TYR A 30 2.59 -2.21 9.86
C TYR A 30 1.54 -3.25 9.49
N PRO A 31 1.16 -4.16 10.42
CA PRO A 31 0.02 -5.04 10.21
C PRO A 31 -1.31 -4.27 10.23
N ASP A 32 -2.33 -4.82 9.59
CA ASP A 32 -3.69 -4.28 9.68
C ASP A 32 -4.26 -4.36 11.09
N GLY A 33 -3.84 -5.37 11.84
CA GLY A 33 -4.25 -5.66 13.21
C GLY A 33 -3.60 -4.81 14.29
N LEU A 34 -2.97 -3.65 13.96
CA LEU A 34 -2.48 -2.73 14.97
C LEU A 34 -3.56 -2.31 15.96
N GLN A 35 -3.11 -1.93 17.17
CA GLN A 35 -4.00 -1.39 18.18
C GLN A 35 -4.81 -0.21 17.61
N ASN A 36 -6.10 -0.29 17.75
CA ASN A 36 -7.06 0.74 17.40
C ASN A 36 -8.19 0.69 18.42
N ASN A 37 -8.41 1.79 19.14
CA ASN A 37 -9.34 1.82 20.27
C ASN A 37 -10.78 1.57 19.84
N TYR A 38 -11.18 2.01 18.66
CA TYR A 38 -12.51 1.75 18.14
C TYR A 38 -12.67 0.28 17.74
N ARG A 39 -11.74 -0.26 16.96
CA ARG A 39 -11.77 -1.64 16.45
C ARG A 39 -11.84 -2.67 17.58
N TYR A 40 -10.96 -2.55 18.56
CA TYR A 40 -10.86 -3.56 19.65
C TYR A 40 -11.89 -3.39 20.76
N ARG A 41 -12.84 -2.47 20.63
CA ARG A 41 -14.10 -2.51 21.39
C ARG A 41 -15.09 -3.55 20.84
N MET A 42 -14.94 -3.98 19.59
CA MET A 42 -15.75 -5.02 18.99
C MET A 42 -15.24 -6.39 19.46
N LEU A 43 -16.12 -7.19 20.05
CA LEU A 43 -15.77 -8.50 20.63
C LEU A 43 -15.10 -9.43 19.62
N ALA A 44 -15.58 -9.45 18.36
CA ALA A 44 -14.99 -10.27 17.30
C ALA A 44 -13.51 -9.95 17.04
N TYR A 45 -13.12 -8.67 16.99
CA TYR A 45 -11.73 -8.29 16.79
C TYR A 45 -10.87 -8.58 18.03
N SER A 46 -11.39 -8.41 19.23
CA SER A 46 -10.71 -8.75 20.46
C SER A 46 -10.46 -10.25 20.56
N GLU A 47 -11.46 -11.06 20.30
CA GLU A 47 -11.34 -12.52 20.28
C GLU A 47 -10.36 -12.99 19.21
N TRP A 48 -10.43 -12.46 17.99
CA TRP A 48 -9.52 -12.80 16.91
C TRP A 48 -8.06 -12.50 17.27
N ARG A 49 -7.79 -11.35 17.88
CA ARG A 49 -6.46 -11.00 18.38
C ARG A 49 -6.00 -11.95 19.49
N ASP A 50 -6.87 -12.31 20.43
CA ASP A 50 -6.54 -13.25 21.50
C ASP A 50 -6.21 -14.64 20.96
N LEU A 51 -6.94 -15.11 19.93
CA LEU A 51 -6.64 -16.35 19.23
C LEU A 51 -5.29 -16.29 18.48
N PHE A 52 -4.96 -15.13 17.89
CA PHE A 52 -3.65 -14.91 17.29
C PHE A 52 -2.52 -15.03 18.32
N HIS A 53 -2.65 -14.37 19.48
CA HIS A 53 -1.66 -14.47 20.56
C HIS A 53 -1.52 -15.87 21.15
N LYS A 54 -2.58 -16.67 21.12
CA LYS A 54 -2.57 -18.08 21.51
C LYS A 54 -1.94 -19.01 20.46
N GLY A 55 -1.64 -18.49 19.26
CA GLY A 55 -1.04 -19.27 18.17
C GLY A 55 -1.95 -20.34 17.56
N VAL A 56 -3.27 -20.22 17.70
CA VAL A 56 -4.25 -21.21 17.22
C VAL A 56 -4.86 -20.89 15.85
N LEU A 57 -4.53 -19.73 15.28
CA LEU A 57 -4.99 -19.33 13.96
C LEU A 57 -4.16 -20.03 12.86
N ASN A 58 -4.82 -20.38 11.76
CA ASN A 58 -4.11 -20.79 10.55
C ASN A 58 -3.44 -19.60 9.85
N GLU A 59 -2.69 -19.86 8.76
CA GLU A 59 -1.93 -18.85 8.06
C GLU A 59 -2.83 -17.72 7.50
N ALA A 60 -3.92 -18.06 6.83
CA ALA A 60 -4.86 -17.10 6.26
C ALA A 60 -5.50 -16.22 7.35
N GLN A 61 -5.90 -16.82 8.46
CA GLN A 61 -6.48 -16.09 9.59
C GLN A 61 -5.47 -15.18 10.29
N SER A 62 -4.19 -15.51 10.23
CA SER A 62 -3.11 -14.75 10.88
C SER A 62 -2.61 -13.56 10.05
N GLN A 63 -2.90 -13.50 8.75
CA GLN A 63 -2.40 -12.46 7.84
C GLN A 63 -2.70 -11.05 8.34
N PHE A 64 -3.88 -10.82 8.90
CA PHE A 64 -4.31 -9.53 9.44
C PHE A 64 -3.37 -8.97 10.52
N PHE A 65 -2.69 -9.83 11.27
CA PHE A 65 -1.78 -9.47 12.36
C PHE A 65 -0.29 -9.48 11.94
N LYS A 66 0.01 -9.74 10.67
CA LYS A 66 1.37 -9.77 10.15
C LYS A 66 1.66 -8.56 9.27
N PRO A 67 2.92 -8.10 9.20
CA PRO A 67 3.32 -7.14 8.18
C PRO A 67 2.95 -7.62 6.77
N ARG A 68 2.57 -6.69 5.92
CA ARG A 68 2.24 -6.95 4.52
C ARG A 68 3.49 -6.79 3.65
N PRO A 69 3.69 -7.62 2.63
CA PRO A 69 4.76 -7.38 1.66
C PRO A 69 4.49 -6.05 0.91
N PRO A 70 5.53 -5.41 0.38
CA PRO A 70 5.38 -4.17 -0.40
C PRO A 70 4.47 -4.31 -1.61
N GLU A 71 4.41 -5.51 -2.19
CA GLU A 71 3.56 -5.85 -3.33
C GLU A 71 2.85 -7.18 -3.10
N GLN A 72 1.64 -7.28 -3.61
CA GLN A 72 0.88 -8.54 -3.62
C GLN A 72 0.21 -8.71 -4.98
N LEU A 73 0.08 -9.97 -5.41
CA LEU A 73 -0.57 -10.35 -6.67
C LEU A 73 -1.50 -11.54 -6.43
N PHE A 74 -2.74 -11.43 -6.87
CA PHE A 74 -3.74 -12.48 -6.72
C PHE A 74 -4.40 -12.82 -8.05
N ASP A 75 -4.65 -14.11 -8.29
CA ASP A 75 -5.53 -14.60 -9.37
C ASP A 75 -6.93 -14.82 -8.80
N LEU A 76 -7.81 -13.85 -8.93
CA LEU A 76 -9.16 -13.87 -8.36
C LEU A 76 -10.06 -14.97 -8.94
N SER A 77 -9.68 -15.60 -10.05
CA SER A 77 -10.43 -16.74 -10.60
C SER A 77 -10.13 -18.05 -9.87
N ALA A 78 -8.91 -18.17 -9.35
CA ALA A 78 -8.45 -19.35 -8.59
C ALA A 78 -8.46 -19.12 -7.09
N ASP A 79 -8.36 -17.85 -6.66
CA ASP A 79 -8.27 -17.43 -5.25
C ASP A 79 -9.15 -16.20 -5.01
N PRO A 80 -10.48 -16.35 -4.93
CA PRO A 80 -11.40 -15.23 -4.72
C PRO A 80 -11.29 -14.59 -3.33
N HIS A 81 -10.62 -15.25 -2.38
CA HIS A 81 -10.43 -14.78 -1.01
C HIS A 81 -9.05 -14.14 -0.76
N GLU A 82 -8.19 -14.07 -1.80
CA GLU A 82 -6.89 -13.39 -1.74
C GLU A 82 -5.97 -13.92 -0.62
N VAL A 83 -5.97 -15.24 -0.43
CA VAL A 83 -5.15 -15.90 0.60
C VAL A 83 -3.79 -16.38 0.07
N ARG A 84 -3.63 -16.48 -1.25
CA ARG A 84 -2.42 -16.96 -1.91
C ARG A 84 -1.74 -15.85 -2.70
N ASP A 85 -0.79 -15.18 -2.08
CA ASP A 85 0.01 -14.16 -2.76
C ASP A 85 0.98 -14.79 -3.78
N LEU A 86 0.90 -14.34 -5.02
CA LEU A 86 1.72 -14.79 -6.15
C LEU A 86 2.87 -13.83 -6.47
N SER A 87 3.06 -12.76 -5.70
CA SER A 87 4.05 -11.72 -5.99
C SER A 87 5.50 -12.25 -6.02
N ALA A 88 5.82 -13.26 -5.21
CA ALA A 88 7.12 -13.92 -5.20
C ALA A 88 7.26 -15.07 -6.22
N SER A 89 6.18 -15.42 -6.93
CA SER A 89 6.19 -16.56 -7.86
C SER A 89 6.97 -16.23 -9.15
N PRO A 90 8.00 -17.02 -9.52
CA PRO A 90 8.77 -16.79 -10.76
C PRO A 90 7.91 -16.77 -12.02
N SER A 91 6.90 -17.64 -12.09
CA SER A 91 5.99 -17.74 -13.26
C SER A 91 5.06 -16.54 -13.42
N HIS A 92 4.93 -15.68 -12.40
CA HIS A 92 4.02 -14.53 -12.40
C HIS A 92 4.74 -13.18 -12.47
N GLN A 93 6.07 -13.17 -12.59
CA GLN A 93 6.86 -11.93 -12.60
C GLN A 93 6.55 -11.01 -13.78
N SER A 94 6.19 -11.56 -14.94
CA SER A 94 5.83 -10.75 -16.11
C SER A 94 4.55 -9.93 -15.84
N ILE A 95 3.48 -10.58 -15.36
CA ILE A 95 2.23 -9.90 -15.06
C ILE A 95 2.37 -8.95 -13.86
N LEU A 96 3.18 -9.31 -12.84
CA LEU A 96 3.48 -8.42 -11.71
C LEU A 96 4.09 -7.10 -12.20
N LYS A 97 5.14 -7.17 -13.03
CA LYS A 97 5.82 -5.99 -13.61
C LYS A 97 4.89 -5.14 -14.46
N GLU A 98 4.04 -5.77 -15.27
CA GLU A 98 3.04 -5.06 -16.09
C GLU A 98 2.06 -4.28 -15.23
N LEU A 99 1.49 -4.92 -14.19
CA LEU A 99 0.50 -4.29 -13.33
C LEU A 99 1.11 -3.20 -12.46
N ARG A 100 2.35 -3.38 -11.98
CA ARG A 100 3.14 -2.36 -11.28
C ARG A 100 3.27 -1.10 -12.13
N ALA A 101 3.77 -1.23 -13.36
CA ALA A 101 3.94 -0.11 -14.27
C ALA A 101 2.61 0.58 -14.59
N THR A 102 1.56 -0.22 -14.79
CA THR A 102 0.21 0.31 -15.06
C THR A 102 -0.34 1.09 -13.86
N LEU A 103 -0.17 0.58 -12.65
CA LEU A 103 -0.61 1.27 -11.42
C LEU A 103 0.15 2.57 -11.22
N SER A 104 1.48 2.55 -11.31
CA SER A 104 2.33 3.74 -11.15
C SER A 104 1.91 4.84 -12.15
N LYS A 105 1.72 4.48 -13.43
CA LYS A 105 1.22 5.43 -14.46
C LYS A 105 -0.14 6.03 -14.09
N LYS A 106 -1.08 5.21 -13.58
CA LYS A 106 -2.42 5.68 -13.17
C LYS A 106 -2.35 6.61 -11.97
N VAL A 107 -1.59 6.26 -10.94
CA VAL A 107 -1.42 7.05 -9.71
C VAL A 107 -0.85 8.45 -10.04
N LYS A 108 0.18 8.51 -10.89
CA LYS A 108 0.72 9.77 -11.39
C LYS A 108 -0.31 10.55 -12.21
N GLY A 109 -1.05 9.87 -13.08
CA GLY A 109 -2.03 10.52 -13.97
C GLY A 109 -3.23 11.13 -13.27
N ILE A 110 -3.59 10.66 -12.07
CA ILE A 110 -4.66 11.25 -11.25
C ILE A 110 -4.14 12.34 -10.28
N ASN A 111 -2.84 12.63 -10.28
CA ASN A 111 -2.20 13.55 -9.35
C ASN A 111 -2.52 13.20 -7.89
N ASP A 112 -2.19 11.98 -7.48
CA ASP A 112 -2.59 11.44 -6.16
C ASP A 112 -1.94 12.20 -5.01
N LEU A 113 -2.73 13.02 -4.33
CA LEU A 113 -2.28 13.88 -3.23
C LEU A 113 -1.92 13.11 -1.94
N SER A 114 -2.23 11.82 -1.87
CA SER A 114 -1.97 11.02 -0.67
C SER A 114 -0.48 10.75 -0.42
N PHE A 115 0.39 11.14 -1.34
CA PHE A 115 1.84 11.09 -1.17
C PHE A 115 2.40 12.29 -0.38
N TYR A 116 1.60 13.34 -0.14
CA TYR A 116 1.99 14.41 0.77
C TYR A 116 1.73 14.05 2.23
N PRO A 117 2.55 14.53 3.17
CA PRO A 117 2.24 14.45 4.60
C PRO A 117 0.94 15.18 4.94
N GLU A 118 0.27 14.74 6.01
CA GLU A 118 -0.99 15.33 6.44
C GLU A 118 -0.85 16.84 6.77
N SER A 119 0.22 17.23 7.46
CA SER A 119 0.50 18.64 7.75
C SER A 119 0.54 19.48 6.49
N HIS A 120 1.24 19.02 5.45
CA HIS A 120 1.29 19.70 4.16
C HIS A 120 -0.11 19.80 3.51
N MET A 121 -0.92 18.74 3.63
CA MET A 121 -2.28 18.75 3.10
C MET A 121 -3.16 19.81 3.80
N VAL A 122 -3.08 19.90 5.12
CA VAL A 122 -3.81 20.89 5.91
C VAL A 122 -3.41 22.32 5.53
N ASP A 123 -2.11 22.55 5.40
CA ASP A 123 -1.58 23.89 5.15
C ASP A 123 -1.82 24.38 3.71
N HIS A 124 -1.90 23.48 2.72
CA HIS A 124 -1.82 23.87 1.31
C HIS A 124 -2.92 23.31 0.40
N LEU A 125 -3.58 22.23 0.76
CA LEU A 125 -4.47 21.50 -0.15
C LEU A 125 -5.96 21.69 0.10
N LEU A 126 -6.37 22.06 1.32
CA LEU A 126 -7.79 22.06 1.71
C LEU A 126 -8.63 23.12 0.98
N GLY A 127 -8.01 24.17 0.44
CA GLY A 127 -8.72 25.22 -0.30
C GLY A 127 -9.25 24.73 -1.65
N ASP A 128 -8.36 24.18 -2.49
CA ASP A 128 -8.71 23.60 -3.80
C ASP A 128 -7.73 22.45 -4.13
N PRO A 129 -8.01 21.24 -3.68
CA PRO A 129 -7.13 20.08 -3.88
C PRO A 129 -6.97 19.73 -5.36
N ILE A 130 -7.98 19.98 -6.21
CA ILE A 130 -7.92 19.66 -7.63
C ILE A 130 -6.96 20.60 -8.36
N ALA A 131 -7.09 21.90 -8.13
CA ALA A 131 -6.20 22.91 -8.71
C ALA A 131 -4.77 22.71 -8.21
N TYR A 132 -4.59 22.43 -6.91
CA TYR A 132 -3.29 22.13 -6.34
C TYR A 132 -2.65 20.91 -7.03
N GLY A 133 -3.34 19.77 -7.14
CA GLY A 133 -2.83 18.58 -7.77
C GLY A 133 -2.43 18.80 -9.24
N ARG A 134 -3.21 19.56 -10.00
CA ARG A 134 -2.87 19.92 -11.38
C ARG A 134 -1.61 20.78 -11.47
N LYS A 135 -1.47 21.76 -10.59
CA LYS A 135 -0.32 22.66 -10.53
C LYS A 135 0.97 21.92 -10.17
N HIS A 136 0.88 20.95 -9.26
CA HIS A 136 2.01 20.21 -8.71
C HIS A 136 2.18 18.80 -9.31
N ALA A 137 1.60 18.52 -10.48
CA ALA A 137 1.57 17.19 -11.11
C ALA A 137 2.98 16.55 -11.25
N LYS A 138 4.00 17.34 -11.61
CA LYS A 138 5.39 16.87 -11.75
C LYS A 138 6.01 16.49 -10.41
N GLU A 139 5.79 17.29 -9.38
CA GLU A 139 6.26 17.02 -8.02
C GLU A 139 5.61 15.75 -7.46
N ILE A 140 4.29 15.61 -7.62
CA ILE A 140 3.55 14.41 -7.22
C ILE A 140 4.10 13.15 -7.93
N ALA A 141 4.38 13.25 -9.22
CA ALA A 141 4.98 12.14 -9.97
C ALA A 141 6.35 11.75 -9.40
N THR A 142 7.16 12.72 -9.00
CA THR A 142 8.46 12.46 -8.34
C THR A 142 8.28 11.79 -6.98
N LEU A 143 7.32 12.24 -6.16
CA LEU A 143 7.02 11.59 -4.88
C LEU A 143 6.58 10.14 -5.04
N VAL A 144 5.76 9.83 -6.07
CA VAL A 144 5.38 8.46 -6.42
C VAL A 144 6.60 7.62 -6.79
N ASP A 145 7.49 8.16 -7.64
CA ASP A 145 8.72 7.46 -8.04
C ASP A 145 9.63 7.16 -6.84
N LEU A 146 9.80 8.13 -5.94
CA LEU A 146 10.57 7.95 -4.71
C LEU A 146 9.96 6.88 -3.79
N ALA A 147 8.64 6.91 -3.62
CA ALA A 147 7.95 5.90 -2.82
C ALA A 147 8.06 4.49 -3.45
N ASP A 148 8.08 4.41 -4.78
CA ASP A 148 8.25 3.15 -5.49
C ASP A 148 9.68 2.58 -5.39
N LEU A 149 10.68 3.37 -5.01
CA LEU A 149 12.04 2.85 -4.75
C LEU A 149 12.07 1.84 -3.58
N ALA A 150 11.09 1.87 -2.69
CA ALA A 150 11.01 0.92 -1.58
C ALA A 150 10.81 -0.56 -2.00
N ILE A 151 10.45 -0.82 -3.27
CA ILE A 151 10.37 -2.19 -3.85
C ILE A 151 11.61 -2.58 -4.64
N VAL A 152 12.55 -1.65 -4.79
CA VAL A 152 13.82 -1.90 -5.49
C VAL A 152 14.87 -2.31 -4.46
N PRO A 153 15.78 -3.28 -4.76
CA PRO A 153 16.89 -3.60 -3.87
C PRO A 153 17.69 -2.35 -3.50
N TYR A 154 18.10 -2.23 -2.23
CA TYR A 154 18.74 -1.03 -1.69
C TYR A 154 19.88 -0.50 -2.56
N LYS A 155 20.77 -1.39 -3.04
CA LYS A 155 21.90 -1.00 -3.90
C LYS A 155 21.48 -0.30 -5.20
N GLU A 156 20.31 -0.64 -5.74
CA GLU A 156 19.79 -0.03 -6.96
C GLU A 156 19.07 1.29 -6.66
N ALA A 157 18.47 1.41 -5.46
CA ALA A 157 17.75 2.60 -5.02
C ALA A 157 18.64 3.68 -4.42
N GLU A 158 19.81 3.31 -3.87
CA GLU A 158 20.67 4.18 -3.06
C GLU A 158 21.04 5.50 -3.76
N ALA A 159 21.51 5.43 -5.01
CA ALA A 159 21.91 6.63 -5.76
C ALA A 159 20.74 7.60 -5.99
N GLN A 160 19.55 7.06 -6.26
CA GLN A 160 18.35 7.86 -6.50
C GLN A 160 17.83 8.48 -5.19
N LEU A 161 17.90 7.75 -4.07
CA LEU A 161 17.53 8.26 -2.76
C LEU A 161 18.49 9.39 -2.31
N HIS A 162 19.79 9.21 -2.49
CA HIS A 162 20.77 10.26 -2.19
C HIS A 162 20.58 11.51 -3.04
N HIS A 163 20.19 11.39 -4.30
CA HIS A 163 19.90 12.53 -5.16
C HIS A 163 18.66 13.29 -4.70
N ALA A 164 17.63 12.59 -4.26
CA ALA A 164 16.37 13.18 -3.81
C ALA A 164 16.45 13.89 -2.45
N LEU A 165 17.48 13.57 -1.63
CA LEU A 165 17.70 14.16 -0.30
C LEU A 165 18.60 15.41 -0.33
N ARG A 166 19.09 15.83 -1.48
CA ARG A 166 19.89 17.03 -1.70
C ARG A 166 19.05 18.19 -2.19
#